data_fdf5cf49a2c4c7c5ea637650c80b57ee
#
_entry.id   fdf5cf49a2c4c7c5ea637650c80b57ee
#
_cell.length_a   1.000
_cell.length_b   1.000
_cell.length_c   1.000
_cell.angle_alpha   90.00
_cell.angle_beta   90.00
_cell.angle_gamma   90.00
#
_symmetry.space_group_name_H-M   'P 1'
#
loop_
_entity.id
_entity.type
_entity.pdbx_description
1 polymer ?
#
loop_
_entity_poly.entity_id
_entity_poly.type
_entity_poly.pdbx_seq_one_letter_code
_entity_poly.pdbx_strand_id
1 'polypeptide(L)'
;HHSWESLDELLLATYADLRHAGVVLCVGGGLGDPEVAASYLDGSWALAAGRYAMPVDGVFIGTPLMASREAATNSQVKRLLVETPGIEEGTWVRRGEVRGGMTSGLSQLHADIYEVANASAACSRLLAEVGSDERAIAARRDEIVEALSRTAKPYFGDIEEMTYRRMLERYVELAYPWVDESIGQRFAELLDRVEGRLCEADHGAWPSVFDGPVDDPAAAIEKLAAAYPKADTLCVTPADAAFFVDLTRKYPKPVPFVPVIDADISRRWASDTLWQSHDPRY
;
A
#
# COMPACT_ATOMS: atom_id res chain seq x y z
N HIS A 1 -12.18 -9.25 6.02
CA HIS A 1 -13.20 -9.91 5.20
C HIS A 1 -14.55 -9.77 5.90
N HIS A 2 -15.62 -9.56 5.13
CA HIS A 2 -16.97 -9.44 5.61
C HIS A 2 -17.83 -10.52 4.99
N SER A 3 -18.76 -11.06 5.79
CA SER A 3 -19.86 -11.87 5.30
C SER A 3 -21.09 -10.97 5.15
N TRP A 4 -21.90 -11.20 4.14
CA TRP A 4 -23.24 -10.61 3.99
C TRP A 4 -24.25 -11.23 4.99
N GLU A 5 -23.84 -12.33 5.60
CA GLU A 5 -24.63 -13.09 6.55
C GLU A 5 -24.35 -12.61 7.96
N SER A 6 -25.38 -12.58 8.79
CA SER A 6 -25.23 -12.35 10.22
C SER A 6 -24.44 -13.50 10.85
N LEU A 7 -23.44 -13.18 11.67
CA LEU A 7 -22.67 -14.17 12.41
C LEU A 7 -23.59 -15.02 13.32
N ASP A 8 -24.55 -14.38 13.99
CA ASP A 8 -25.48 -15.04 14.87
C ASP A 8 -26.38 -16.03 14.11
N GLU A 9 -26.95 -15.63 12.97
CA GLU A 9 -27.77 -16.51 12.14
C GLU A 9 -26.99 -17.72 11.64
N LEU A 10 -25.76 -17.50 11.21
CA LEU A 10 -24.87 -18.58 10.74
C LEU A 10 -24.58 -19.57 11.89
N LEU A 11 -24.24 -19.06 13.07
CA LEU A 11 -23.96 -19.88 14.24
C LEU A 11 -25.21 -20.63 14.70
N LEU A 12 -26.37 -19.98 14.78
CA LEU A 12 -27.63 -20.62 15.15
C LEU A 12 -27.99 -21.78 14.21
N ALA A 13 -27.65 -21.65 12.94
CA ALA A 13 -27.90 -22.68 11.93
C ALA A 13 -26.93 -23.86 11.98
N THR A 14 -25.64 -23.62 12.36
CA THR A 14 -24.55 -24.61 12.16
C THR A 14 -23.92 -25.11 13.45
N TYR A 15 -24.15 -24.46 14.59
CA TYR A 15 -23.45 -24.72 15.86
C TYR A 15 -23.52 -26.19 16.30
N ALA A 16 -24.72 -26.78 16.28
CA ALA A 16 -24.90 -28.16 16.72
C ALA A 16 -24.11 -29.15 15.87
N ASP A 17 -24.10 -28.96 14.55
CA ASP A 17 -23.38 -29.83 13.61
C ASP A 17 -21.87 -29.69 13.78
N LEU A 18 -21.36 -28.45 13.95
CA LEU A 18 -19.96 -28.20 14.19
C LEU A 18 -19.47 -28.82 15.50
N ARG A 19 -20.27 -28.69 16.58
CA ARG A 19 -19.95 -29.30 17.86
C ARG A 19 -20.01 -30.83 17.83
N HIS A 20 -20.99 -31.39 17.11
CA HIS A 20 -21.09 -32.83 16.90
C HIS A 20 -19.90 -33.37 16.12
N ALA A 21 -19.41 -32.62 15.15
CA ALA A 21 -18.22 -32.97 14.36
C ALA A 21 -16.89 -32.78 15.12
N GLY A 22 -16.92 -32.25 16.34
CA GLY A 22 -15.72 -31.99 17.16
C GLY A 22 -14.81 -30.91 16.58
N VAL A 23 -15.36 -29.98 15.80
CA VAL A 23 -14.60 -28.88 15.18
C VAL A 23 -14.35 -27.78 16.21
N VAL A 24 -13.11 -27.28 16.25
CA VAL A 24 -12.77 -26.05 16.99
C VAL A 24 -13.40 -24.86 16.31
N LEU A 25 -14.22 -24.13 17.03
CA LEU A 25 -15.01 -23.02 16.48
C LEU A 25 -14.44 -21.69 16.97
N CYS A 26 -13.88 -20.93 16.03
CA CYS A 26 -13.42 -19.58 16.27
C CYS A 26 -14.21 -18.60 15.39
N VAL A 27 -14.61 -17.47 15.97
CA VAL A 27 -15.38 -16.44 15.29
C VAL A 27 -14.62 -15.12 15.22
N GLY A 28 -14.91 -14.30 14.22
CA GLY A 28 -14.28 -13.01 14.03
C GLY A 28 -15.09 -12.09 13.12
N GLY A 29 -14.77 -10.81 13.15
CA GLY A 29 -15.47 -9.76 12.44
C GLY A 29 -16.39 -8.97 13.37
N GLY A 30 -16.08 -7.68 13.59
CA GLY A 30 -16.88 -6.80 14.47
C GLY A 30 -16.75 -7.05 15.99
N LEU A 31 -15.96 -8.04 16.42
CA LEU A 31 -15.84 -8.43 17.84
C LEU A 31 -14.80 -7.61 18.59
N GLY A 32 -14.79 -6.28 18.38
CA GLY A 32 -13.82 -5.38 19.02
C GLY A 32 -14.21 -4.95 20.43
N ASP A 33 -15.48 -5.05 20.78
CA ASP A 33 -15.98 -4.75 22.12
C ASP A 33 -15.72 -5.94 23.06
N PRO A 34 -15.10 -5.72 24.25
CA PRO A 34 -14.78 -6.79 25.18
C PRO A 34 -16.01 -7.56 25.71
N GLU A 35 -17.13 -6.87 25.92
CA GLU A 35 -18.36 -7.50 26.43
C GLU A 35 -18.98 -8.37 25.35
N VAL A 36 -19.00 -7.88 24.09
CA VAL A 36 -19.46 -8.67 22.94
C VAL A 36 -18.56 -9.90 22.75
N ALA A 37 -17.25 -9.72 22.72
CA ALA A 37 -16.31 -10.84 22.60
C ALA A 37 -16.48 -11.89 23.72
N ALA A 38 -16.67 -11.44 24.96
CA ALA A 38 -16.92 -12.31 26.11
C ALA A 38 -18.21 -13.10 25.95
N SER A 39 -19.27 -12.47 25.43
CA SER A 39 -20.57 -13.15 25.23
C SER A 39 -20.48 -14.32 24.24
N TYR A 40 -19.61 -14.25 23.23
CA TYR A 40 -19.34 -15.38 22.35
C TYR A 40 -18.53 -16.48 23.04
N LEU A 41 -17.54 -16.10 23.86
CA LEU A 41 -16.72 -17.08 24.57
C LEU A 41 -17.52 -17.86 25.62
N ASP A 42 -18.45 -17.22 26.33
CA ASP A 42 -19.28 -17.88 27.34
C ASP A 42 -20.63 -18.40 26.76
N GLY A 43 -20.95 -18.05 25.53
CA GLY A 43 -22.15 -18.47 24.81
C GLY A 43 -23.41 -17.69 25.15
N SER A 44 -23.33 -16.64 25.97
CA SER A 44 -24.49 -15.84 26.38
C SER A 44 -25.14 -15.07 25.23
N TRP A 45 -24.43 -14.82 24.12
CA TRP A 45 -24.98 -14.22 22.91
C TRP A 45 -26.23 -14.93 22.39
N ALA A 46 -26.29 -16.27 22.53
CA ALA A 46 -27.41 -17.07 22.03
C ALA A 46 -28.68 -16.97 22.90
N LEU A 47 -28.56 -16.49 24.15
CA LEU A 47 -29.69 -16.34 25.06
C LEU A 47 -30.71 -15.31 24.55
N ALA A 48 -30.25 -14.25 23.89
CA ALA A 48 -31.08 -13.24 23.29
C ALA A 48 -31.97 -13.82 22.16
N ALA A 49 -31.52 -14.88 21.50
CA ALA A 49 -32.27 -15.63 20.49
C ALA A 49 -33.12 -16.75 21.09
N GLY A 50 -33.30 -16.81 22.42
CA GLY A 50 -34.07 -17.83 23.10
C GLY A 50 -33.47 -19.23 23.06
N ARG A 51 -32.15 -19.33 22.89
CA ARG A 51 -31.40 -20.58 22.88
C ARG A 51 -30.64 -20.78 24.18
N TYR A 52 -30.11 -21.98 24.42
CA TYR A 52 -29.17 -22.24 25.47
C TYR A 52 -27.81 -21.58 25.14
N ALA A 53 -26.94 -21.50 26.13
CA ALA A 53 -25.61 -20.93 25.92
C ALA A 53 -24.80 -21.72 24.85
N MET A 54 -24.25 -21.02 23.92
CA MET A 54 -23.48 -21.56 22.76
C MET A 54 -22.06 -21.00 22.73
N PRO A 55 -21.15 -21.44 23.65
CA PRO A 55 -19.80 -20.92 23.67
C PRO A 55 -19.00 -21.31 22.46
N VAL A 56 -18.17 -20.37 21.96
CA VAL A 56 -17.15 -20.64 20.95
C VAL A 56 -15.79 -20.89 21.63
N ASP A 57 -14.85 -21.50 20.91
CA ASP A 57 -13.54 -21.85 21.46
C ASP A 57 -12.56 -20.66 21.37
N GLY A 58 -12.83 -19.67 20.51
CA GLY A 58 -12.01 -18.48 20.38
C GLY A 58 -12.65 -17.37 19.58
N VAL A 59 -12.08 -16.16 19.75
CA VAL A 59 -12.47 -14.97 18.99
C VAL A 59 -11.23 -14.38 18.29
N PHE A 60 -11.41 -13.93 17.04
CA PHE A 60 -10.41 -13.20 16.31
C PHE A 60 -10.68 -11.70 16.42
N ILE A 61 -9.71 -10.96 16.99
CA ILE A 61 -9.77 -9.51 17.14
C ILE A 61 -8.71 -8.90 16.22
N GLY A 62 -9.13 -8.08 15.26
CA GLY A 62 -8.24 -7.45 14.27
C GLY A 62 -7.94 -5.98 14.62
N THR A 63 -8.81 -5.09 14.16
CA THR A 63 -8.61 -3.63 14.21
C THR A 63 -8.28 -3.08 15.61
N PRO A 64 -8.92 -3.49 16.72
CA PRO A 64 -8.57 -3.00 18.04
C PRO A 64 -7.13 -3.33 18.45
N LEU A 65 -6.61 -4.49 18.04
CA LEU A 65 -5.21 -4.85 18.32
C LEU A 65 -4.24 -3.94 17.56
N MET A 66 -4.58 -3.47 16.36
CA MET A 66 -3.75 -2.49 15.64
C MET A 66 -3.65 -1.15 16.38
N ALA A 67 -4.68 -0.77 17.13
CA ALA A 67 -4.70 0.45 17.94
C ALA A 67 -4.07 0.28 19.34
N SER A 68 -3.71 -0.95 19.74
CA SER A 68 -3.12 -1.21 21.07
C SER A 68 -1.73 -0.56 21.20
N ARG A 69 -1.27 -0.40 22.46
CA ARG A 69 0.07 0.17 22.75
C ARG A 69 1.19 -0.72 22.22
N GLU A 70 0.98 -2.02 22.26
CA GLU A 70 1.95 -3.06 21.91
C GLU A 70 2.11 -3.22 20.39
N ALA A 71 1.13 -2.79 19.62
CA ALA A 71 1.21 -2.88 18.17
C ALA A 71 2.26 -1.91 17.61
N ALA A 72 3.05 -2.35 16.64
CA ALA A 72 4.01 -1.53 15.90
C ALA A 72 3.35 -0.54 14.91
N THR A 73 2.02 -0.48 14.88
CA THR A 73 1.25 0.45 14.03
C THR A 73 1.64 1.89 14.33
N ASN A 74 1.81 2.69 13.28
CA ASN A 74 2.12 4.11 13.39
C ASN A 74 1.07 4.85 14.24
N SER A 75 1.52 5.79 15.09
CA SER A 75 0.65 6.53 16.02
C SER A 75 -0.47 7.32 15.33
N GLN A 76 -0.23 7.81 14.12
CA GLN A 76 -1.26 8.52 13.32
C GLN A 76 -2.31 7.54 12.79
N VAL A 77 -1.91 6.33 12.40
CA VAL A 77 -2.85 5.26 11.99
C VAL A 77 -3.67 4.81 13.20
N LYS A 78 -3.06 4.64 14.39
CA LYS A 78 -3.81 4.34 15.63
C LYS A 78 -4.86 5.40 15.92
N ARG A 79 -4.50 6.68 15.79
CA ARG A 79 -5.42 7.80 15.98
C ARG A 79 -6.56 7.75 14.99
N LEU A 80 -6.25 7.56 13.70
CA LEU A 80 -7.24 7.41 12.64
C LEU A 80 -8.25 6.30 12.93
N LEU A 81 -7.78 5.14 13.38
CA LEU A 81 -8.64 4.01 13.74
C LEU A 81 -9.56 4.34 14.93
N VAL A 82 -9.05 5.05 15.94
CA VAL A 82 -9.84 5.44 17.13
C VAL A 82 -10.85 6.55 16.80
N GLU A 83 -10.50 7.48 15.93
CA GLU A 83 -11.35 8.61 15.55
C GLU A 83 -12.40 8.25 14.49
N THR A 84 -12.24 7.10 13.80
CA THR A 84 -13.20 6.64 12.78
C THR A 84 -14.45 6.08 13.46
N PRO A 85 -15.64 6.66 13.23
CA PRO A 85 -16.88 6.25 13.93
C PRO A 85 -17.26 4.79 13.65
N GLY A 86 -16.89 4.28 12.46
CA GLY A 86 -17.30 2.95 12.02
C GLY A 86 -18.74 2.90 11.50
N ILE A 87 -19.25 1.69 11.34
CA ILE A 87 -20.61 1.43 10.89
C ILE A 87 -21.35 0.61 11.93
N GLU A 88 -22.67 0.80 12.00
CA GLU A 88 -23.53 0.02 12.89
C GLU A 88 -23.56 -1.45 12.46
N GLU A 89 -23.70 -2.34 13.45
CA GLU A 89 -23.85 -3.77 13.22
C GLU A 89 -25.04 -4.06 12.31
N GLY A 90 -24.89 -5.04 11.42
CA GLY A 90 -25.93 -5.40 10.45
C GLY A 90 -26.08 -4.42 9.28
N THR A 91 -25.29 -3.35 9.22
CA THR A 91 -25.27 -2.45 8.07
C THR A 91 -24.12 -2.78 7.13
N TRP A 92 -24.38 -2.61 5.82
CA TRP A 92 -23.37 -2.83 4.80
C TRP A 92 -23.07 -1.53 4.04
N VAL A 93 -21.79 -1.25 3.80
CA VAL A 93 -21.37 -0.13 2.95
C VAL A 93 -21.07 -0.69 1.57
N ARG A 94 -21.78 -0.22 0.56
CA ARG A 94 -21.57 -0.64 -0.83
C ARG A 94 -20.28 -0.02 -1.36
N ARG A 95 -19.71 -0.65 -2.40
CA ARG A 95 -18.57 -0.06 -3.11
C ARG A 95 -18.92 1.34 -3.60
N GLY A 96 -18.00 2.28 -3.42
CA GLY A 96 -18.18 3.68 -3.80
C GLY A 96 -18.94 4.52 -2.77
N GLU A 97 -19.58 3.91 -1.79
CA GLU A 97 -20.20 4.64 -0.66
C GLU A 97 -19.20 4.85 0.46
N VAL A 98 -19.41 5.93 1.22
CA VAL A 98 -18.70 6.21 2.48
C VAL A 98 -19.73 6.40 3.57
N ARG A 99 -19.64 5.63 4.65
CA ARG A 99 -20.51 5.75 5.81
C ARG A 99 -19.68 5.57 7.08
N GLY A 100 -19.87 6.44 8.06
CA GLY A 100 -19.12 6.40 9.32
C GLY A 100 -17.59 6.42 9.16
N GLY A 101 -17.08 7.04 8.09
CA GLY A 101 -15.65 7.03 7.77
C GLY A 101 -15.14 5.73 7.17
N MET A 102 -16.03 4.79 6.82
CA MET A 102 -15.71 3.50 6.22
C MET A 102 -16.18 3.43 4.76
N THR A 103 -15.50 2.63 3.98
CA THR A 103 -15.86 2.26 2.60
C THR A 103 -15.63 0.78 2.38
N SER A 104 -16.18 0.23 1.30
CA SER A 104 -15.93 -1.14 0.90
C SER A 104 -14.93 -1.19 -0.25
N GLY A 105 -13.92 -2.03 -0.13
CA GLY A 105 -12.91 -2.32 -1.14
C GLY A 105 -12.88 -3.80 -1.49
N LEU A 106 -11.96 -4.17 -2.40
CA LEU A 106 -11.67 -5.56 -2.76
C LEU A 106 -10.29 -5.96 -2.24
N SER A 107 -10.23 -7.10 -1.57
CA SER A 107 -8.95 -7.74 -1.27
C SER A 107 -8.31 -8.31 -2.54
N GLN A 108 -7.03 -8.67 -2.46
CA GLN A 108 -6.33 -9.37 -3.55
C GLN A 108 -6.97 -10.74 -3.90
N LEU A 109 -7.77 -11.29 -3.00
CA LEU A 109 -8.53 -12.53 -3.20
C LEU A 109 -9.95 -12.26 -3.75
N HIS A 110 -10.21 -11.04 -4.21
CA HIS A 110 -11.52 -10.59 -4.71
C HIS A 110 -12.67 -10.71 -3.70
N ALA A 111 -12.35 -10.75 -2.40
CA ALA A 111 -13.35 -10.68 -1.34
C ALA A 111 -13.59 -9.22 -0.92
N ASP A 112 -14.84 -8.88 -0.62
CA ASP A 112 -15.16 -7.56 -0.08
C ASP A 112 -14.52 -7.37 1.30
N ILE A 113 -13.93 -6.19 1.52
CA ILE A 113 -13.32 -5.79 2.79
C ILE A 113 -13.78 -4.38 3.14
N TYR A 114 -13.84 -4.10 4.43
CA TYR A 114 -13.99 -2.71 4.88
C TYR A 114 -12.63 -2.04 4.99
N GLU A 115 -12.61 -0.79 4.56
CA GLU A 115 -11.45 0.08 4.61
C GLU A 115 -11.86 1.41 5.25
N VAL A 116 -10.91 2.06 5.95
CA VAL A 116 -11.09 3.46 6.32
C VAL A 116 -11.10 4.30 5.06
N ALA A 117 -12.10 5.18 4.92
CA ALA A 117 -12.24 6.06 3.76
C ALA A 117 -11.19 7.17 3.80
N ASN A 118 -9.98 6.87 3.35
CA ASN A 118 -8.85 7.78 3.27
C ASN A 118 -8.43 8.04 1.81
N ALA A 119 -7.33 8.77 1.62
CA ALA A 119 -6.80 9.08 0.29
C ALA A 119 -6.45 7.82 -0.51
N SER A 120 -5.94 6.78 0.15
CA SER A 120 -5.60 5.51 -0.47
C SER A 120 -6.83 4.76 -0.96
N ALA A 121 -7.87 4.65 -0.13
CA ALA A 121 -9.13 4.04 -0.53
C ALA A 121 -9.78 4.79 -1.71
N ALA A 122 -9.68 6.13 -1.72
CA ALA A 122 -10.16 6.96 -2.84
C ALA A 122 -9.35 6.70 -4.12
N CYS A 123 -8.02 6.64 -4.03
CA CYS A 123 -7.13 6.34 -5.14
C CYS A 123 -7.40 4.92 -5.69
N SER A 124 -7.57 3.92 -4.82
CA SER A 124 -7.90 2.54 -5.21
C SER A 124 -9.20 2.48 -6.02
N ARG A 125 -10.24 3.20 -5.60
CA ARG A 125 -11.51 3.28 -6.33
C ARG A 125 -11.35 3.91 -7.71
N LEU A 126 -10.65 5.06 -7.77
CA LEU A 126 -10.34 5.72 -9.05
C LEU A 126 -9.64 4.78 -10.03
N LEU A 127 -8.59 4.09 -9.57
CA LEU A 127 -7.84 3.16 -10.40
C LEU A 127 -8.69 1.95 -10.84
N ALA A 128 -9.59 1.48 -9.98
CA ALA A 128 -10.52 0.40 -10.31
C ALA A 128 -11.57 0.84 -11.35
N GLU A 129 -12.06 2.09 -11.29
CA GLU A 129 -12.98 2.65 -12.28
C GLU A 129 -12.33 2.82 -13.66
N VAL A 130 -11.08 3.33 -13.68
CA VAL A 130 -10.34 3.54 -14.93
C VAL A 130 -9.94 2.20 -15.56
N GLY A 131 -9.63 1.20 -14.76
CA GLY A 131 -9.22 -0.12 -15.21
C GLY A 131 -7.86 -0.11 -15.91
N SER A 132 -7.74 -0.96 -16.95
CA SER A 132 -6.52 -1.10 -17.76
C SER A 132 -6.66 -0.53 -19.18
N ASP A 133 -7.69 0.24 -19.46
CA ASP A 133 -7.88 0.89 -20.76
C ASP A 133 -6.96 2.11 -20.87
N GLU A 134 -5.98 2.04 -21.77
CA GLU A 134 -5.00 3.10 -21.99
C GLU A 134 -5.63 4.46 -22.35
N ARG A 135 -6.76 4.46 -23.07
CA ARG A 135 -7.47 5.69 -23.43
C ARG A 135 -8.15 6.32 -22.23
N ALA A 136 -8.77 5.50 -21.38
CA ALA A 136 -9.39 5.96 -20.14
C ALA A 136 -8.33 6.49 -19.16
N ILE A 137 -7.18 5.80 -19.05
CA ILE A 137 -6.03 6.24 -18.26
C ILE A 137 -5.50 7.58 -18.76
N ALA A 138 -5.27 7.72 -20.06
CA ALA A 138 -4.78 8.96 -20.65
C ALA A 138 -5.77 10.13 -20.44
N ALA A 139 -7.07 9.88 -20.60
CA ALA A 139 -8.11 10.90 -20.42
C ALA A 139 -8.24 11.41 -18.96
N ARG A 140 -7.90 10.56 -17.96
CA ARG A 140 -7.97 10.89 -16.53
C ARG A 140 -6.59 11.01 -15.87
N ARG A 141 -5.53 11.18 -16.65
CA ARG A 141 -4.16 11.17 -16.18
C ARG A 141 -3.90 12.16 -15.04
N ASP A 142 -4.34 13.39 -15.18
CA ASP A 142 -4.13 14.43 -14.18
C ASP A 142 -4.85 14.11 -12.85
N GLU A 143 -6.06 13.55 -12.94
CA GLU A 143 -6.81 13.08 -11.77
C GLU A 143 -6.09 11.92 -11.06
N ILE A 144 -5.53 11.00 -11.83
CA ILE A 144 -4.72 9.88 -11.30
C ILE A 144 -3.47 10.42 -10.60
N VAL A 145 -2.73 11.34 -11.22
CA VAL A 145 -1.54 11.95 -10.62
C VAL A 145 -1.88 12.66 -9.31
N GLU A 146 -2.98 13.43 -9.29
CA GLU A 146 -3.43 14.11 -8.09
C GLU A 146 -3.83 13.11 -6.99
N ALA A 147 -4.58 12.07 -7.31
CA ALA A 147 -4.97 11.03 -6.36
C ALA A 147 -3.74 10.32 -5.78
N LEU A 148 -2.78 9.93 -6.61
CA LEU A 148 -1.53 9.31 -6.19
C LEU A 148 -0.72 10.23 -5.25
N SER A 149 -0.68 11.54 -5.53
CA SER A 149 0.09 12.52 -4.74
C SER A 149 -0.39 12.63 -3.29
N ARG A 150 -1.63 12.24 -3.02
CA ARG A 150 -2.25 12.24 -1.68
C ARG A 150 -1.97 10.95 -0.90
N THR A 151 -1.38 9.96 -1.55
CA THR A 151 -1.04 8.66 -0.95
C THR A 151 0.43 8.59 -0.54
N ALA A 152 0.81 7.56 0.18
CA ALA A 152 2.21 7.27 0.50
C ALA A 152 3.02 6.73 -0.70
N LYS A 153 2.36 6.49 -1.83
CA LYS A 153 3.00 5.97 -3.05
C LYS A 153 2.70 6.90 -4.24
N PRO A 154 3.28 8.12 -4.26
CA PRO A 154 3.02 9.11 -5.28
C PRO A 154 3.57 8.71 -6.65
N TYR A 155 3.11 9.39 -7.69
CA TYR A 155 3.71 9.28 -9.01
C TYR A 155 5.14 9.84 -9.02
N PHE A 156 6.05 9.14 -9.64
CA PHE A 156 7.45 9.56 -9.76
C PHE A 156 7.61 10.84 -10.58
N GLY A 157 6.87 10.93 -11.68
CA GLY A 157 6.91 12.01 -12.64
C GLY A 157 7.25 11.51 -14.05
N ASP A 158 7.19 12.41 -15.02
CA ASP A 158 7.50 12.13 -16.43
C ASP A 158 9.01 12.06 -16.63
N ILE A 159 9.57 10.86 -16.53
CA ILE A 159 11.03 10.61 -16.45
C ILE A 159 11.76 11.16 -17.68
N GLU A 160 11.16 11.04 -18.86
CA GLU A 160 11.77 11.52 -20.11
C GLU A 160 11.83 13.06 -20.20
N GLU A 161 11.08 13.77 -19.33
CA GLU A 161 11.13 15.21 -19.20
C GLU A 161 12.13 15.69 -18.14
N MET A 162 12.71 14.74 -17.38
CA MET A 162 13.69 15.02 -16.33
C MET A 162 15.12 15.00 -16.88
N THR A 163 16.00 15.84 -16.32
CA THR A 163 17.43 15.62 -16.44
C THR A 163 17.88 14.41 -15.63
N TYR A 164 19.04 13.83 -15.94
CA TYR A 164 19.56 12.70 -15.18
C TYR A 164 19.74 13.03 -13.71
N ARG A 165 20.25 14.24 -13.39
CA ARG A 165 20.35 14.71 -12.01
C ARG A 165 18.98 14.75 -11.35
N ARG A 166 17.97 15.35 -11.99
CA ARG A 166 16.64 15.47 -11.45
C ARG A 166 15.98 14.11 -11.19
N MET A 167 16.19 13.13 -12.06
CA MET A 167 15.71 11.76 -11.86
C MET A 167 16.32 11.13 -10.60
N LEU A 168 17.63 11.26 -10.39
CA LEU A 168 18.30 10.75 -9.19
C LEU A 168 17.83 11.44 -7.91
N GLU A 169 17.75 12.79 -7.93
CA GLU A 169 17.20 13.56 -6.81
C GLU A 169 15.78 13.13 -6.47
N ARG A 170 14.94 12.94 -7.50
CA ARG A 170 13.55 12.50 -7.29
C ARG A 170 13.45 11.11 -6.68
N TYR A 171 14.36 10.21 -7.04
CA TYR A 171 14.44 8.90 -6.41
C TYR A 171 14.76 9.03 -4.91
N VAL A 172 15.72 9.85 -4.55
CA VAL A 172 16.11 10.09 -3.15
C VAL A 172 14.97 10.77 -2.38
N GLU A 173 14.34 11.79 -2.93
CA GLU A 173 13.19 12.48 -2.32
C GLU A 173 12.05 11.53 -1.93
N LEU A 174 11.79 10.52 -2.76
CA LEU A 174 10.67 9.61 -2.55
C LEU A 174 11.02 8.36 -1.74
N ALA A 175 12.28 7.96 -1.70
CA ALA A 175 12.69 6.66 -1.22
C ALA A 175 13.68 6.69 -0.04
N TYR A 176 14.37 7.80 0.19
CA TYR A 176 15.31 7.90 1.30
C TYR A 176 14.65 8.51 2.56
N PRO A 177 14.98 8.06 3.78
CA PRO A 177 15.92 6.96 4.08
C PRO A 177 15.39 5.59 3.67
N TRP A 178 16.32 4.70 3.25
CA TRP A 178 15.95 3.37 2.77
C TRP A 178 15.26 2.54 3.84
N VAL A 179 13.99 2.22 3.64
CA VAL A 179 13.21 1.35 4.53
C VAL A 179 13.50 -0.15 4.28
N ASP A 180 14.13 -0.44 3.14
CA ASP A 180 14.57 -1.77 2.74
C ASP A 180 15.86 -1.64 1.92
N GLU A 181 16.82 -2.53 2.18
CA GLU A 181 18.14 -2.53 1.54
C GLU A 181 18.04 -2.60 0.00
N SER A 182 17.04 -3.31 -0.53
CA SER A 182 16.86 -3.43 -1.98
C SER A 182 16.54 -2.10 -2.67
N ILE A 183 16.04 -1.10 -1.94
CA ILE A 183 15.78 0.24 -2.47
C ILE A 183 17.11 0.98 -2.69
N GLY A 184 18.04 0.87 -1.73
CA GLY A 184 19.38 1.39 -1.87
C GLY A 184 20.19 0.71 -3.00
N GLN A 185 20.01 -0.60 -3.15
CA GLN A 185 20.63 -1.37 -4.25
C GLN A 185 20.13 -0.88 -5.62
N ARG A 186 18.82 -0.62 -5.76
CA ARG A 186 18.28 -0.02 -7.00
C ARG A 186 18.85 1.37 -7.27
N PHE A 187 19.01 2.18 -6.22
CA PHE A 187 19.63 3.50 -6.38
C PHE A 187 21.06 3.38 -6.90
N ALA A 188 21.86 2.47 -6.34
CA ALA A 188 23.23 2.24 -6.79
C ALA A 188 23.28 1.80 -8.27
N GLU A 189 22.43 0.83 -8.67
CA GLU A 189 22.35 0.39 -10.08
C GLU A 189 21.87 1.52 -11.01
N LEU A 190 20.96 2.38 -10.54
CA LEU A 190 20.52 3.54 -11.31
C LEU A 190 21.66 4.56 -11.47
N LEU A 191 22.42 4.79 -10.40
CA LEU A 191 23.56 5.70 -10.39
C LEU A 191 24.65 5.24 -11.37
N ASP A 192 24.99 3.94 -11.34
CA ASP A 192 25.95 3.33 -12.27
C ASP A 192 25.48 3.47 -13.72
N ARG A 193 24.19 3.24 -13.98
CA ARG A 193 23.64 3.40 -15.32
C ARG A 193 23.72 4.84 -15.80
N VAL A 194 23.41 5.80 -14.94
CA VAL A 194 23.46 7.24 -15.23
C VAL A 194 24.91 7.67 -15.47
N GLU A 195 25.84 7.24 -14.61
CA GLU A 195 27.26 7.55 -14.80
C GLU A 195 27.78 7.06 -16.15
N GLY A 196 27.46 5.82 -16.54
CA GLY A 196 27.83 5.29 -17.84
C GLY A 196 27.28 6.11 -19.00
N ARG A 197 26.04 6.57 -18.91
CA ARG A 197 25.40 7.44 -19.91
C ARG A 197 26.05 8.81 -19.99
N LEU A 198 26.37 9.41 -18.85
CA LEU A 198 26.99 10.73 -18.78
C LEU A 198 28.47 10.68 -19.23
N CYS A 199 29.19 9.63 -18.87
CA CYS A 199 30.54 9.37 -19.34
C CYS A 199 30.61 9.30 -20.88
N GLU A 200 29.66 8.58 -21.49
CA GLU A 200 29.54 8.52 -22.96
C GLU A 200 29.24 9.91 -23.56
N ALA A 201 28.32 10.66 -22.96
CA ALA A 201 27.87 11.95 -23.46
C ALA A 201 28.92 13.06 -23.30
N ASP A 202 29.66 13.05 -22.20
CA ASP A 202 30.71 14.06 -21.88
C ASP A 202 32.12 13.63 -22.34
N HIS A 203 32.22 12.46 -22.97
CA HIS A 203 33.52 11.84 -23.27
C HIS A 203 34.39 11.70 -22.03
N GLY A 204 33.77 11.41 -20.88
CA GLY A 204 34.39 11.25 -19.59
C GLY A 204 35.33 10.05 -19.53
N ALA A 205 36.16 10.02 -18.51
CA ALA A 205 37.13 8.96 -18.32
C ALA A 205 36.54 7.80 -17.51
N TRP A 206 36.80 6.59 -17.94
CA TRP A 206 36.74 5.40 -17.12
C TRP A 206 38.08 5.30 -16.33
N PRO A 207 38.09 4.93 -15.04
CA PRO A 207 37.07 4.29 -14.23
C PRO A 207 36.03 5.24 -13.59
N SER A 208 34.99 4.63 -12.96
CA SER A 208 33.94 5.33 -12.23
C SER A 208 34.48 6.35 -11.22
N VAL A 209 33.72 7.42 -11.01
CA VAL A 209 34.02 8.40 -9.95
C VAL A 209 33.70 7.84 -8.55
N PHE A 210 33.00 6.70 -8.47
CA PHE A 210 32.64 6.05 -7.22
C PHE A 210 33.60 4.90 -6.90
N ASP A 211 34.25 4.95 -5.72
CA ASP A 211 35.27 3.98 -5.29
C ASP A 211 34.69 2.87 -4.39
N GLY A 212 33.37 2.85 -4.18
CA GLY A 212 32.73 1.90 -3.26
C GLY A 212 31.23 2.18 -3.04
N PRO A 213 30.62 1.56 -2.00
CA PRO A 213 29.21 1.74 -1.66
C PRO A 213 28.84 3.21 -1.44
N VAL A 214 27.63 3.57 -1.83
CA VAL A 214 27.09 4.92 -1.68
C VAL A 214 26.34 5.00 -0.35
N ASP A 215 26.97 5.56 0.68
CA ASP A 215 26.37 5.74 2.00
C ASP A 215 25.49 7.00 2.07
N ASP A 216 25.88 8.05 1.34
CA ASP A 216 25.13 9.30 1.23
C ASP A 216 24.68 9.52 -0.23
N PRO A 217 23.41 9.26 -0.54
CA PRO A 217 22.92 9.40 -1.90
C PRO A 217 22.91 10.85 -2.41
N ALA A 218 22.72 11.84 -1.53
CA ALA A 218 22.74 13.24 -1.95
C ALA A 218 24.17 13.68 -2.32
N ALA A 219 25.15 13.31 -1.49
CA ALA A 219 26.56 13.58 -1.81
C ALA A 219 27.02 12.87 -3.09
N ALA A 220 26.51 11.66 -3.36
CA ALA A 220 26.80 10.94 -4.58
C ALA A 220 26.27 11.67 -5.84
N ILE A 221 25.05 12.20 -5.78
CA ILE A 221 24.46 12.99 -6.87
C ILE A 221 25.30 14.24 -7.14
N GLU A 222 25.71 14.97 -6.11
CA GLU A 222 26.56 16.15 -6.26
C GLU A 222 27.93 15.79 -6.86
N LYS A 223 28.54 14.69 -6.42
CA LYS A 223 29.81 14.18 -6.96
C LYS A 223 29.68 13.83 -8.45
N LEU A 224 28.59 13.16 -8.81
CA LEU A 224 28.31 12.82 -10.20
C LEU A 224 28.16 14.08 -11.07
N ALA A 225 27.31 15.05 -10.62
CA ALA A 225 27.06 16.27 -11.37
C ALA A 225 28.33 17.14 -11.52
N ALA A 226 29.19 17.16 -10.50
CA ALA A 226 30.46 17.85 -10.58
C ALA A 226 31.44 17.21 -11.60
N ALA A 227 31.43 15.88 -11.71
CA ALA A 227 32.24 15.15 -12.69
C ALA A 227 31.70 15.24 -14.11
N TYR A 228 30.36 15.25 -14.24
CA TYR A 228 29.65 15.24 -15.52
C TYR A 228 28.59 16.36 -15.56
N PRO A 229 28.97 17.60 -15.97
CA PRO A 229 28.04 18.75 -15.98
C PRO A 229 26.80 18.57 -16.85
N LYS A 230 26.80 17.65 -17.81
CA LYS A 230 25.62 17.31 -18.60
C LYS A 230 24.51 16.64 -17.77
N ALA A 231 24.79 16.19 -16.56
CA ALA A 231 23.77 15.68 -15.65
C ALA A 231 22.63 16.68 -15.41
N ASP A 232 22.94 17.99 -15.43
CA ASP A 232 22.00 19.08 -15.21
C ASP A 232 21.19 19.46 -16.46
N THR A 233 21.61 19.04 -17.66
CA THR A 233 21.04 19.53 -18.91
C THR A 233 20.56 18.42 -19.85
N LEU A 234 21.15 17.23 -19.76
CA LEU A 234 20.77 16.10 -20.59
C LEU A 234 19.52 15.43 -20.02
N CYS A 235 18.45 15.39 -20.82
CA CYS A 235 17.24 14.66 -20.45
C CYS A 235 17.44 13.15 -20.53
N VAL A 236 16.71 12.43 -19.73
CA VAL A 236 16.71 10.96 -19.69
C VAL A 236 16.23 10.42 -21.03
N THR A 237 17.00 9.50 -21.59
CA THR A 237 16.61 8.87 -22.87
C THR A 237 15.47 7.87 -22.68
N PRO A 238 14.66 7.58 -23.70
CA PRO A 238 13.62 6.54 -23.61
C PRO A 238 14.17 5.17 -23.18
N ALA A 239 15.38 4.81 -23.60
CA ALA A 239 16.03 3.56 -23.20
C ALA A 239 16.38 3.53 -21.71
N ASP A 240 16.78 4.65 -21.13
CA ASP A 240 17.10 4.74 -19.71
C ASP A 240 15.84 4.89 -18.86
N ALA A 241 14.77 5.50 -19.40
CA ALA A 241 13.45 5.49 -18.78
C ALA A 241 12.87 4.07 -18.69
N ALA A 242 12.98 3.28 -19.77
CA ALA A 242 12.58 1.87 -19.77
C ALA A 242 13.40 1.06 -18.77
N PHE A 243 14.72 1.23 -18.75
CA PHE A 243 15.59 0.60 -17.75
C PHE A 243 15.17 0.93 -16.31
N PHE A 244 14.87 2.20 -16.03
CA PHE A 244 14.38 2.63 -14.71
C PHE A 244 13.08 1.90 -14.33
N VAL A 245 12.11 1.85 -15.21
CA VAL A 245 10.85 1.15 -14.97
C VAL A 245 11.07 -0.34 -14.69
N ASP A 246 11.94 -1.00 -15.44
CA ASP A 246 12.30 -2.41 -15.23
C ASP A 246 13.04 -2.61 -13.91
N LEU A 247 13.96 -1.70 -13.56
CA LEU A 247 14.69 -1.72 -12.29
C LEU A 247 13.75 -1.65 -11.09
N THR A 248 12.65 -0.90 -11.16
CA THR A 248 11.66 -0.83 -10.07
C THR A 248 10.96 -2.16 -9.79
N ARG A 249 11.00 -3.12 -10.74
CA ARG A 249 10.41 -4.46 -10.63
C ARG A 249 11.41 -5.56 -10.30
N LYS A 250 12.69 -5.28 -10.37
CA LYS A 250 13.77 -6.28 -10.29
C LYS A 250 13.82 -7.02 -8.96
N TYR A 251 13.43 -6.39 -7.88
CA TYR A 251 13.52 -6.92 -6.52
C TYR A 251 12.15 -7.23 -5.94
N PRO A 252 12.05 -8.18 -4.97
CA PRO A 252 10.78 -8.54 -4.35
C PRO A 252 10.04 -7.39 -3.68
N LYS A 253 10.78 -6.47 -3.02
CA LYS A 253 10.20 -5.30 -2.37
C LYS A 253 9.91 -4.22 -3.40
N PRO A 254 8.68 -3.71 -3.51
CA PRO A 254 8.36 -2.61 -4.40
C PRO A 254 8.97 -1.30 -3.93
N VAL A 255 9.12 -0.36 -4.87
CA VAL A 255 9.53 1.02 -4.57
C VAL A 255 8.37 1.83 -4.00
N PRO A 256 8.62 2.87 -3.14
CA PRO A 256 7.59 3.69 -2.51
C PRO A 256 7.00 4.76 -3.45
N PHE A 257 6.89 4.46 -4.73
CA PHE A 257 6.32 5.35 -5.74
C PHE A 257 5.81 4.56 -6.95
N VAL A 258 4.98 5.19 -7.75
CA VAL A 258 4.52 4.66 -9.04
C VAL A 258 5.46 5.17 -10.12
N PRO A 259 6.25 4.31 -10.80
CA PRO A 259 7.27 4.77 -11.75
C PRO A 259 6.70 5.23 -13.09
N VAL A 260 5.55 4.71 -13.50
CA VAL A 260 4.91 5.00 -14.78
C VAL A 260 3.39 4.82 -14.67
N ILE A 261 2.64 5.66 -15.39
CA ILE A 261 1.18 5.54 -15.51
C ILE A 261 0.88 4.82 -16.83
N ASP A 262 0.53 3.54 -16.74
CA ASP A 262 0.23 2.65 -17.87
C ASP A 262 -0.93 1.70 -17.53
N ALA A 263 -1.25 0.77 -18.43
CA ALA A 263 -2.31 -0.23 -18.24
C ALA A 263 -2.15 -1.09 -16.94
N ASP A 264 -0.95 -1.17 -16.40
CA ASP A 264 -0.62 -1.90 -15.17
C ASP A 264 -0.67 -1.03 -13.90
N ILE A 265 -1.11 0.23 -13.97
CA ILE A 265 -1.02 1.19 -12.86
C ILE A 265 -1.68 0.68 -11.57
N SER A 266 -2.86 0.08 -11.66
CA SER A 266 -3.56 -0.48 -10.50
C SER A 266 -2.72 -1.54 -9.80
N ARG A 267 -2.07 -2.42 -10.56
CA ARG A 267 -1.19 -3.47 -10.02
C ARG A 267 0.07 -2.89 -9.41
N ARG A 268 0.68 -1.87 -10.03
CA ARG A 268 1.89 -1.21 -9.51
C ARG A 268 1.60 -0.51 -8.20
N TRP A 269 0.47 0.17 -8.11
CA TRP A 269 0.08 0.89 -6.92
C TRP A 269 -0.28 -0.06 -5.77
N ALA A 270 -1.05 -1.12 -6.03
CA ALA A 270 -1.51 -2.10 -5.05
C ALA A 270 -0.45 -3.13 -4.63
N SER A 271 0.75 -3.10 -5.22
CA SER A 271 1.76 -4.16 -5.03
C SER A 271 2.41 -4.18 -3.66
N ASP A 272 2.15 -3.19 -2.80
CA ASP A 272 2.79 -3.11 -1.50
C ASP A 272 1.83 -2.89 -0.34
N THR A 273 1.54 -3.96 0.38
CA THR A 273 0.76 -3.92 1.62
C THR A 273 1.59 -3.51 2.84
N LEU A 274 2.93 -3.54 2.77
CA LEU A 274 3.79 -3.23 3.92
C LEU A 274 3.80 -1.74 4.26
N TRP A 275 3.65 -0.88 3.27
CA TRP A 275 3.58 0.55 3.47
C TRP A 275 2.32 0.99 4.18
N GLN A 276 1.23 0.24 4.01
CA GLN A 276 -0.08 0.56 4.59
C GLN A 276 -0.05 0.66 6.11
N SER A 277 0.73 -0.18 6.79
CA SER A 277 0.81 -0.19 8.25
C SER A 277 1.69 0.92 8.83
N HIS A 278 2.55 1.54 8.05
CA HIS A 278 3.55 2.51 8.50
C HIS A 278 3.22 3.95 8.12
N ASP A 279 2.35 4.17 7.16
CA ASP A 279 2.00 5.50 6.67
C ASP A 279 0.49 5.75 6.76
N PRO A 280 0.04 6.80 7.49
CA PRO A 280 -1.38 7.11 7.67
C PRO A 280 -2.09 7.54 6.37
N ARG A 281 -1.36 7.78 5.30
CA ARG A 281 -1.91 8.10 3.97
C ARG A 281 -2.46 6.88 3.23
N TYR A 282 -2.16 5.69 3.71
CA TYR A 282 -2.72 4.44 3.21
C TYR A 282 -4.05 4.12 3.85
#